data_21f7049a0ffe0201751ae9f87134470f
#
_entry.id   21f7049a0ffe0201751ae9f87134470f
#
_cell.length_a   1.000
_cell.length_b   1.000
_cell.length_c   1.000
_cell.angle_alpha   90.00
_cell.angle_beta   90.00
_cell.angle_gamma   90.00
#
_symmetry.space_group_name_H-M   'P 1'
#
loop_
_entity.id
_entity.type
_entity.pdbx_description
1 polymer ?
#
loop_
_entity_poly.entity_id
_entity_poly.type
_entity_poly.pdbx_seq_one_letter_code
_entity_poly.pdbx_strand_id
1 'polypeptide(L)'
;MSKSRRHATPPRLRGTTTHHCGVNRCPASAAAPLCDNSGMTTQDIPAYMNRVGAAARAAATRMAAASTAAKNRTLLALARLLRENGQNLDAANAKDLAAGAASGLSGPMLDRLKLGPKVIATVAEGCEQLAAMPDPIGEITGVKRRPTGISVGQMRVPLGVFGMIYESRPNVTIEAASLAIKSGNACILRGGSEAIDSNRALAALVQQALVAAGLPADAVQLVPTTDRAAVGQLITMPQYVDVIIPRGGKGLIERISAEAKMPVIKHLDGNCHTYVDDPCDIAMAVKVADNAKTQKYSPCNATESLLVARGVAKDFLPRIGAIYAAKGVEMRGCPEAMAILAAVPGAQVTAATEQDWSEEYLAPIVSVKLVDGMDEAIAHINRYSSHHTDAILTTDHVHAQRFLREVDSASVMVNASTRFADGFEYGLGAEIGISTDKFHARGPVGVEGLTSLKYVVLGEGEIRG
;
A
#
# COMPACT_ATOMS: atom_id res chain seq x y z
N MET A 1 -31.74 -30.17 -71.75
CA MET A 1 -31.58 -28.89 -72.47
C MET A 1 -30.55 -28.03 -71.73
N SER A 2 -29.38 -27.96 -72.37
CA SER A 2 -28.18 -27.27 -71.90
C SER A 2 -28.32 -25.75 -72.03
N LYS A 3 -27.93 -24.95 -71.02
CA LYS A 3 -27.58 -23.54 -71.21
C LYS A 3 -26.25 -23.27 -70.54
N SER A 4 -25.24 -23.02 -71.37
CA SER A 4 -23.90 -22.60 -71.09
C SER A 4 -23.86 -21.27 -70.36
N ARG A 5 -23.08 -21.14 -69.26
CA ARG A 5 -22.67 -19.88 -68.67
C ARG A 5 -21.30 -19.48 -69.19
N ARG A 6 -21.23 -18.30 -69.81
CA ARG A 6 -19.99 -17.68 -70.32
C ARG A 6 -19.27 -17.01 -69.08
N HIS A 7 -17.99 -17.28 -69.01
CA HIS A 7 -17.07 -16.56 -68.07
C HIS A 7 -16.79 -15.16 -68.65
N ALA A 8 -17.03 -14.12 -67.81
CA ALA A 8 -16.59 -12.78 -68.05
C ALA A 8 -15.30 -12.51 -67.24
N THR A 9 -14.24 -12.08 -67.94
CA THR A 9 -12.95 -11.71 -67.43
C THR A 9 -13.04 -10.26 -66.87
N PRO A 10 -12.52 -9.91 -65.64
CA PRO A 10 -12.51 -8.54 -65.20
C PRO A 10 -11.33 -7.73 -65.77
N PRO A 11 -11.44 -6.40 -65.90
CA PRO A 11 -10.44 -5.54 -66.54
C PRO A 11 -9.22 -5.31 -65.65
N ARG A 12 -8.04 -5.23 -66.23
CA ARG A 12 -6.76 -4.85 -65.59
C ARG A 12 -6.81 -3.38 -65.21
N LEU A 13 -6.64 -3.09 -63.90
CA LEU A 13 -6.35 -1.77 -63.39
C LEU A 13 -4.87 -1.42 -63.56
N ARG A 14 -4.63 -0.26 -64.15
CA ARG A 14 -3.30 0.33 -64.36
C ARG A 14 -2.71 0.79 -63.04
N GLY A 15 -1.38 0.67 -62.93
CA GLY A 15 -0.59 0.94 -61.76
C GLY A 15 -0.75 2.37 -61.22
N THR A 16 -0.89 2.46 -59.91
CA THR A 16 -0.70 3.67 -59.12
C THR A 16 0.65 3.58 -58.45
N THR A 17 1.48 4.58 -58.71
CA THR A 17 2.77 4.85 -58.07
C THR A 17 2.58 4.98 -56.57
N THR A 18 3.17 4.08 -55.79
CA THR A 18 3.25 4.18 -54.33
C THR A 18 4.31 5.21 -53.98
N HIS A 19 3.86 6.37 -53.47
CA HIS A 19 4.74 7.26 -52.72
C HIS A 19 5.09 6.59 -51.37
N HIS A 20 6.36 6.20 -51.23
CA HIS A 20 6.92 5.81 -49.94
C HIS A 20 6.95 7.04 -49.05
N CYS A 21 6.00 7.12 -48.10
CA CYS A 21 6.09 8.01 -46.97
C CYS A 21 7.15 7.44 -46.01
N GLY A 22 8.32 8.05 -46.02
CA GLY A 22 9.41 7.71 -45.11
C GLY A 22 8.97 7.94 -43.67
N VAL A 23 8.74 6.86 -42.93
CA VAL A 23 8.57 6.91 -41.47
C VAL A 23 9.94 7.24 -40.89
N ASN A 24 10.16 8.51 -40.60
CA ASN A 24 11.28 8.95 -39.77
C ASN A 24 11.15 8.22 -38.41
N ARG A 25 11.97 7.17 -38.22
CA ARG A 25 12.21 6.60 -36.91
C ARG A 25 12.91 7.68 -36.08
N CYS A 26 12.19 8.28 -35.13
CA CYS A 26 12.84 8.98 -34.02
C CYS A 26 13.83 7.99 -33.38
N PRO A 27 15.11 8.38 -33.18
CA PRO A 27 16.03 7.57 -32.45
C PRO A 27 15.48 7.37 -31.03
N ALA A 28 15.44 6.10 -30.59
CA ALA A 28 15.17 5.79 -29.19
C ALA A 28 16.15 6.58 -28.33
N SER A 29 15.64 7.52 -27.57
CA SER A 29 16.41 8.24 -26.57
C SER A 29 17.07 7.19 -25.66
N ALA A 30 18.37 7.06 -25.74
CA ALA A 30 19.15 6.28 -24.80
C ALA A 30 18.82 6.85 -23.42
N ALA A 31 18.40 5.98 -22.49
CA ALA A 31 18.19 6.36 -21.10
C ALA A 31 19.48 7.02 -20.61
N ALA A 32 19.40 8.29 -20.28
CA ALA A 32 20.52 8.98 -19.63
C ALA A 32 20.79 8.21 -18.32
N PRO A 33 22.05 7.87 -18.02
CA PRO A 33 22.40 7.23 -16.75
C PRO A 33 21.88 8.12 -15.62
N LEU A 34 21.44 7.48 -14.51
CA LEU A 34 21.13 8.18 -13.26
C LEU A 34 22.31 9.12 -12.97
N CYS A 35 22.11 10.42 -13.19
CA CYS A 35 23.16 11.39 -12.91
C CYS A 35 23.50 11.27 -11.43
N ASP A 36 24.75 10.99 -11.13
CA ASP A 36 25.27 11.06 -9.77
C ASP A 36 25.22 12.53 -9.32
N ASN A 37 24.15 12.88 -8.60
CA ASN A 37 23.89 14.22 -8.10
C ASN A 37 24.42 14.40 -6.66
N SER A 38 25.47 13.70 -6.27
CA SER A 38 26.11 13.82 -4.96
C SER A 38 26.66 15.24 -4.64
N GLY A 39 26.70 16.13 -5.63
CA GLY A 39 27.10 17.53 -5.49
C GLY A 39 25.97 18.57 -5.67
N MET A 40 24.69 18.16 -5.68
CA MET A 40 23.56 19.09 -5.86
C MET A 40 23.43 20.02 -4.65
N THR A 41 23.44 21.33 -4.89
CA THR A 41 23.17 22.33 -3.85
C THR A 41 21.68 22.47 -3.59
N THR A 42 21.30 22.96 -2.41
CA THR A 42 19.89 23.22 -2.07
C THR A 42 19.21 24.19 -3.05
N GLN A 43 19.98 25.08 -3.70
CA GLN A 43 19.47 26.01 -4.73
C GLN A 43 19.10 25.30 -6.03
N ASP A 44 19.68 24.14 -6.34
CA ASP A 44 19.38 23.39 -7.56
C ASP A 44 18.16 22.45 -7.41
N ILE A 45 17.73 22.17 -6.17
CA ILE A 45 16.65 21.23 -5.88
C ILE A 45 15.33 21.57 -6.58
N PRO A 46 14.81 22.83 -6.58
CA PRO A 46 13.56 23.15 -7.27
C PRO A 46 13.63 22.86 -8.78
N ALA A 47 14.70 23.24 -9.45
CA ALA A 47 14.89 22.98 -10.88
C ALA A 47 14.98 21.48 -11.17
N TYR A 48 15.70 20.73 -10.33
CA TYR A 48 15.80 19.28 -10.43
C TYR A 48 14.43 18.61 -10.24
N MET A 49 13.69 18.95 -9.18
CA MET A 49 12.38 18.36 -8.89
C MET A 49 11.34 18.70 -9.98
N ASN A 50 11.40 19.89 -10.57
CA ASN A 50 10.55 20.23 -11.72
C ASN A 50 10.86 19.33 -12.94
N ARG A 51 12.13 19.01 -13.24
CA ARG A 51 12.47 18.07 -14.32
C ARG A 51 11.96 16.67 -14.03
N VAL A 52 12.17 16.17 -12.80
CA VAL A 52 11.67 14.87 -12.34
C VAL A 52 10.15 14.80 -12.47
N GLY A 53 9.44 15.83 -12.00
CA GLY A 53 7.98 15.89 -12.07
C GLY A 53 7.47 15.91 -13.52
N ALA A 54 8.06 16.71 -14.39
CA ALA A 54 7.68 16.79 -15.81
C ALA A 54 7.93 15.45 -16.53
N ALA A 55 9.05 14.79 -16.26
CA ALA A 55 9.37 13.47 -16.83
C ALA A 55 8.39 12.38 -16.31
N ALA A 56 8.07 12.38 -15.02
CA ALA A 56 7.08 11.47 -14.43
C ALA A 56 5.69 11.67 -15.06
N ARG A 57 5.25 12.91 -15.24
CA ARG A 57 3.95 13.24 -15.88
C ARG A 57 3.90 12.74 -17.32
N ALA A 58 4.95 12.94 -18.10
CA ALA A 58 5.06 12.42 -19.47
C ALA A 58 5.06 10.88 -19.51
N ALA A 59 5.77 10.26 -18.58
CA ALA A 59 5.81 8.80 -18.43
C ALA A 59 4.44 8.24 -18.03
N ALA A 60 3.71 8.88 -17.11
CA ALA A 60 2.38 8.47 -16.66
C ALA A 60 1.39 8.37 -17.82
N THR A 61 1.42 9.30 -18.77
CA THR A 61 0.58 9.23 -19.98
C THR A 61 0.85 7.98 -20.80
N ARG A 62 2.11 7.58 -20.92
CA ARG A 62 2.50 6.35 -21.64
C ARG A 62 2.15 5.09 -20.84
N MET A 63 2.30 5.13 -19.51
CA MET A 63 1.95 4.01 -18.63
C MET A 63 0.46 3.74 -18.62
N ALA A 64 -0.38 4.77 -18.63
CA ALA A 64 -1.84 4.64 -18.71
C ALA A 64 -2.31 3.93 -20.01
N ALA A 65 -1.54 4.04 -21.09
CA ALA A 65 -1.79 3.37 -22.36
C ALA A 65 -1.06 2.02 -22.51
N ALA A 66 -0.27 1.62 -21.52
CA ALA A 66 0.52 0.39 -21.58
C ALA A 66 -0.37 -0.86 -21.57
N SER A 67 -0.05 -1.83 -22.43
CA SER A 67 -0.79 -3.10 -22.44
C SER A 67 -0.47 -3.93 -21.19
N THR A 68 -1.44 -4.72 -20.74
CA THR A 68 -1.26 -5.71 -19.66
C THR A 68 -0.03 -6.59 -19.90
N ALA A 69 0.19 -7.03 -21.14
CA ALA A 69 1.34 -7.84 -21.49
C ALA A 69 2.68 -7.11 -21.26
N ALA A 70 2.77 -5.81 -21.56
CA ALA A 70 3.99 -5.04 -21.31
C ALA A 70 4.24 -4.85 -19.81
N LYS A 71 3.20 -4.53 -19.04
CA LYS A 71 3.26 -4.41 -17.57
C LYS A 71 3.70 -5.74 -16.94
N ASN A 72 3.08 -6.84 -17.31
CA ASN A 72 3.42 -8.17 -16.78
C ASN A 72 4.84 -8.60 -17.17
N ARG A 73 5.29 -8.35 -18.40
CA ARG A 73 6.70 -8.62 -18.80
C ARG A 73 7.68 -7.81 -17.94
N THR A 74 7.37 -6.56 -17.63
CA THR A 74 8.22 -5.72 -16.75
C THR A 74 8.33 -6.33 -15.37
N LEU A 75 7.21 -6.73 -14.76
CA LEU A 75 7.17 -7.31 -13.41
C LEU A 75 7.95 -8.63 -13.35
N LEU A 76 7.79 -9.52 -14.33
CA LEU A 76 8.51 -10.79 -14.41
C LEU A 76 10.02 -10.57 -14.67
N ALA A 77 10.38 -9.59 -15.50
CA ALA A 77 11.78 -9.21 -15.72
C ALA A 77 12.39 -8.64 -14.43
N LEU A 78 11.65 -7.82 -13.68
CA LEU A 78 12.10 -7.28 -12.40
C LEU A 78 12.32 -8.38 -11.37
N ALA A 79 11.39 -9.32 -11.23
CA ALA A 79 11.52 -10.47 -10.33
C ALA A 79 12.78 -11.28 -10.61
N ARG A 80 13.07 -11.53 -11.89
CA ARG A 80 14.31 -12.21 -12.32
C ARG A 80 15.54 -11.39 -11.96
N LEU A 81 15.59 -10.09 -12.32
CA LEU A 81 16.70 -9.21 -12.06
C LEU A 81 17.02 -9.11 -10.56
N LEU A 82 16.03 -9.05 -9.69
CA LEU A 82 16.20 -9.05 -8.25
C LEU A 82 16.95 -10.29 -7.76
N ARG A 83 16.58 -11.48 -8.26
CA ARG A 83 17.23 -12.75 -7.90
C ARG A 83 18.66 -12.87 -8.46
N GLU A 84 18.86 -12.41 -9.70
CA GLU A 84 20.16 -12.47 -10.38
C GLU A 84 21.18 -11.47 -9.80
N ASN A 85 20.74 -10.37 -9.19
CA ASN A 85 21.61 -9.31 -8.67
C ASN A 85 21.77 -9.32 -7.14
N GLY A 86 21.48 -10.44 -6.46
CA GLY A 86 21.56 -10.55 -5.00
C GLY A 86 22.89 -10.03 -4.42
N GLN A 87 24.03 -10.41 -4.99
CA GLN A 87 25.35 -9.95 -4.53
C GLN A 87 25.53 -8.42 -4.60
N ASN A 88 25.07 -7.78 -5.69
CA ASN A 88 25.16 -6.34 -5.85
C ASN A 88 24.24 -5.62 -4.84
N LEU A 89 23.06 -6.17 -4.59
CA LEU A 89 22.10 -5.65 -3.60
C LEU A 89 22.64 -5.81 -2.18
N ASP A 90 23.25 -6.95 -1.85
CA ASP A 90 23.91 -7.18 -0.56
C ASP A 90 25.08 -6.20 -0.35
N ALA A 91 25.90 -5.94 -1.37
CA ALA A 91 26.99 -4.99 -1.29
C ALA A 91 26.51 -3.54 -1.09
N ALA A 92 25.42 -3.14 -1.74
CA ALA A 92 24.78 -1.82 -1.54
C ALA A 92 24.20 -1.71 -0.12
N ASN A 93 23.49 -2.74 0.33
CA ASN A 93 22.88 -2.77 1.66
C ASN A 93 23.91 -2.79 2.78
N ALA A 94 25.06 -3.46 2.60
CA ALA A 94 26.16 -3.45 3.57
C ALA A 94 26.71 -2.04 3.82
N LYS A 95 26.75 -1.16 2.80
CA LYS A 95 27.15 0.24 2.96
C LYS A 95 26.16 1.01 3.81
N ASP A 96 24.85 0.87 3.52
CA ASP A 96 23.80 1.51 4.29
C ASP A 96 23.79 1.05 5.75
N LEU A 97 23.95 -0.26 6.01
CA LEU A 97 24.03 -0.82 7.36
C LEU A 97 25.25 -0.31 8.13
N ALA A 98 26.42 -0.23 7.49
CA ALA A 98 27.63 0.31 8.10
C ALA A 98 27.49 1.79 8.44
N ALA A 99 26.95 2.60 7.52
CA ALA A 99 26.66 4.02 7.74
C ALA A 99 25.63 4.23 8.83
N GLY A 100 24.55 3.42 8.84
CA GLY A 100 23.50 3.45 9.86
C GLY A 100 24.02 3.11 11.25
N ALA A 101 24.86 2.08 11.38
CA ALA A 101 25.51 1.73 12.65
C ALA A 101 26.45 2.84 13.14
N ALA A 102 27.25 3.42 12.25
CA ALA A 102 28.15 4.52 12.57
C ALA A 102 27.41 5.80 13.00
N SER A 103 26.19 6.05 12.46
CA SER A 103 25.34 7.17 12.85
C SER A 103 24.50 6.91 14.10
N GLY A 104 24.61 5.74 14.74
CA GLY A 104 23.90 5.40 15.97
C GLY A 104 22.44 4.99 15.79
N LEU A 105 22.04 4.46 14.63
CA LEU A 105 20.70 3.89 14.47
C LEU A 105 20.45 2.76 15.48
N SER A 106 19.25 2.74 16.04
CA SER A 106 18.84 1.69 16.99
C SER A 106 18.79 0.31 16.32
N GLY A 107 18.97 -0.76 17.12
CA GLY A 107 18.89 -2.13 16.64
C GLY A 107 17.63 -2.43 15.78
N PRO A 108 16.41 -2.05 16.22
CA PRO A 108 15.20 -2.20 15.43
C PRO A 108 15.21 -1.43 14.10
N MET A 109 15.83 -0.26 14.04
CA MET A 109 15.97 0.50 12.78
C MET A 109 16.95 -0.18 11.83
N LEU A 110 18.10 -0.65 12.33
CA LEU A 110 19.06 -1.44 11.55
C LEU A 110 18.43 -2.74 11.04
N ASP A 111 17.57 -3.38 11.83
CA ASP A 111 16.87 -4.59 11.38
C ASP A 111 15.89 -4.31 10.24
N ARG A 112 15.18 -3.18 10.28
CA ARG A 112 14.30 -2.73 9.20
C ARG A 112 15.05 -2.39 7.91
N LEU A 113 16.32 -1.96 8.02
CA LEU A 113 17.18 -1.56 6.90
C LEU A 113 17.74 -2.77 6.13
N LYS A 114 17.72 -3.97 6.74
CA LYS A 114 18.27 -5.18 6.14
C LYS A 114 17.54 -5.60 4.87
N LEU A 115 18.26 -5.76 3.78
CA LEU A 115 17.82 -6.26 2.48
C LEU A 115 18.44 -7.63 2.19
N GLY A 116 18.19 -8.60 3.09
CA GLY A 116 18.77 -9.94 2.94
C GLY A 116 18.04 -10.83 1.90
N PRO A 117 18.56 -12.01 1.58
CA PRO A 117 18.03 -12.91 0.53
C PRO A 117 16.55 -13.22 0.68
N LYS A 118 16.05 -13.38 1.92
CA LYS A 118 14.64 -13.63 2.19
C LYS A 118 13.76 -12.44 1.78
N VAL A 119 14.19 -11.21 2.05
CA VAL A 119 13.45 -10.00 1.68
C VAL A 119 13.44 -9.86 0.16
N ILE A 120 14.58 -10.07 -0.50
CA ILE A 120 14.69 -10.05 -1.97
C ILE A 120 13.77 -11.10 -2.59
N ALA A 121 13.75 -12.33 -2.05
CA ALA A 121 12.85 -13.38 -2.52
C ALA A 121 11.38 -12.97 -2.39
N THR A 122 10.98 -12.41 -1.25
CA THR A 122 9.59 -11.96 -0.99
C THR A 122 9.15 -10.87 -1.97
N VAL A 123 9.98 -9.84 -2.21
CA VAL A 123 9.59 -8.77 -3.15
C VAL A 123 9.60 -9.25 -4.61
N ALA A 124 10.46 -10.20 -4.96
CA ALA A 124 10.44 -10.82 -6.28
C ALA A 124 9.17 -11.65 -6.49
N GLU A 125 8.76 -12.44 -5.49
CA GLU A 125 7.49 -13.16 -5.49
C GLU A 125 6.30 -12.22 -5.60
N GLY A 126 6.31 -11.08 -4.88
CA GLY A 126 5.28 -10.05 -4.99
C GLY A 126 5.14 -9.51 -6.43
N CYS A 127 6.26 -9.30 -7.13
CA CYS A 127 6.22 -8.92 -8.56
C CYS A 127 5.56 -10.01 -9.44
N GLU A 128 5.84 -11.29 -9.17
CA GLU A 128 5.23 -12.42 -9.91
C GLU A 128 3.73 -12.53 -9.63
N GLN A 129 3.32 -12.38 -8.37
CA GLN A 129 1.91 -12.36 -7.98
C GLN A 129 1.16 -11.22 -8.67
N LEU A 130 1.70 -9.99 -8.65
CA LEU A 130 1.12 -8.86 -9.38
C LEU A 130 1.04 -9.10 -10.88
N ALA A 131 2.04 -9.76 -11.49
CA ALA A 131 1.99 -10.11 -12.90
C ALA A 131 0.85 -11.09 -13.22
N ALA A 132 0.57 -12.04 -12.31
CA ALA A 132 -0.49 -13.03 -12.45
C ALA A 132 -1.91 -12.47 -12.21
N MET A 133 -2.03 -11.37 -11.45
CA MET A 133 -3.33 -10.74 -11.17
C MET A 133 -3.98 -10.15 -12.43
N PRO A 134 -5.32 -10.09 -12.48
CA PRO A 134 -6.03 -9.33 -13.51
C PRO A 134 -5.54 -7.87 -13.57
N ASP A 135 -5.61 -7.28 -14.74
CA ASP A 135 -5.32 -5.85 -14.94
C ASP A 135 -6.64 -5.07 -14.88
N PRO A 136 -6.85 -4.23 -13.87
CA PRO A 136 -8.11 -3.51 -13.76
C PRO A 136 -8.20 -2.30 -14.70
N ILE A 137 -7.08 -1.88 -15.32
CA ILE A 137 -7.04 -0.68 -16.14
C ILE A 137 -7.75 -0.92 -17.48
N GLY A 138 -8.70 -0.03 -17.78
CA GLY A 138 -9.53 -0.13 -18.99
C GLY A 138 -10.81 -0.93 -18.80
N GLU A 139 -11.02 -1.58 -17.66
CA GLU A 139 -12.28 -2.23 -17.34
C GLU A 139 -13.42 -1.22 -17.33
N ILE A 140 -14.50 -1.51 -18.06
CA ILE A 140 -15.72 -0.68 -18.11
C ILE A 140 -16.84 -1.41 -17.39
N THR A 141 -17.39 -0.77 -16.38
CA THR A 141 -18.47 -1.33 -15.56
C THR A 141 -19.73 -0.47 -15.61
N GLY A 142 -20.87 -1.07 -15.28
CA GLY A 142 -22.12 -0.35 -15.07
C GLY A 142 -22.66 0.34 -16.34
N VAL A 143 -22.36 -0.15 -17.55
CA VAL A 143 -22.88 0.43 -18.80
C VAL A 143 -24.41 0.31 -18.85
N LYS A 144 -25.09 1.45 -18.91
CA LYS A 144 -26.56 1.54 -18.98
C LYS A 144 -27.00 2.49 -20.08
N ARG A 145 -27.95 2.04 -20.92
CA ARG A 145 -28.60 2.92 -21.90
C ARG A 145 -29.53 3.91 -21.17
N ARG A 146 -29.48 5.16 -21.60
CA ARG A 146 -30.31 6.24 -21.06
C ARG A 146 -31.49 6.52 -21.97
N PRO A 147 -32.58 7.16 -21.45
CA PRO A 147 -33.73 7.53 -22.26
C PRO A 147 -33.37 8.43 -23.47
N THR A 148 -32.27 9.18 -23.37
CA THR A 148 -31.74 10.02 -24.45
C THR A 148 -31.02 9.25 -25.56
N GLY A 149 -30.88 7.92 -25.47
CA GLY A 149 -30.21 7.07 -26.46
C GLY A 149 -28.77 6.75 -26.13
N ILE A 150 -28.06 7.59 -25.41
CA ILE A 150 -26.65 7.34 -25.04
C ILE A 150 -26.52 6.19 -24.04
N SER A 151 -25.38 5.49 -24.08
CA SER A 151 -24.98 4.52 -23.07
C SER A 151 -23.86 5.11 -22.19
N VAL A 152 -24.01 5.02 -20.87
CA VAL A 152 -23.07 5.60 -19.90
C VAL A 152 -22.55 4.48 -19.01
N GLY A 153 -21.22 4.40 -18.88
CA GLY A 153 -20.52 3.49 -17.98
C GLY A 153 -19.35 4.18 -17.28
N GLN A 154 -18.63 3.45 -16.44
CA GLN A 154 -17.41 3.92 -15.78
C GLN A 154 -16.23 3.05 -16.19
N MET A 155 -15.11 3.68 -16.55
CA MET A 155 -13.86 3.01 -16.92
C MET A 155 -12.83 3.27 -15.82
N ARG A 156 -12.15 2.21 -15.39
CA ARG A 156 -11.04 2.30 -14.44
C ARG A 156 -9.78 2.81 -15.13
N VAL A 157 -9.15 3.80 -14.52
CA VAL A 157 -7.95 4.47 -15.04
C VAL A 157 -6.94 4.69 -13.93
N PRO A 158 -5.62 4.80 -14.22
CA PRO A 158 -4.60 5.15 -13.24
C PRO A 158 -4.90 6.51 -12.58
N LEU A 159 -4.41 6.73 -11.35
CA LEU A 159 -4.41 8.06 -10.71
C LEU A 159 -3.53 9.04 -11.50
N GLY A 160 -2.40 8.58 -12.02
CA GLY A 160 -1.44 9.38 -12.76
C GLY A 160 -0.02 9.26 -12.20
N VAL A 161 0.42 10.22 -11.39
CA VAL A 161 1.73 10.20 -10.73
C VAL A 161 1.52 10.21 -9.22
N PHE A 162 2.12 9.28 -8.51
CA PHE A 162 2.18 9.36 -7.06
C PHE A 162 3.61 9.60 -6.55
N GLY A 163 3.72 10.39 -5.49
CA GLY A 163 4.95 10.56 -4.73
C GLY A 163 4.97 9.61 -3.53
N MET A 164 6.02 8.81 -3.38
CA MET A 164 6.21 7.93 -2.25
C MET A 164 7.36 8.42 -1.37
N ILE A 165 7.07 8.74 -0.11
CA ILE A 165 8.06 9.19 0.87
C ILE A 165 8.15 8.15 1.97
N TYR A 166 9.33 7.51 2.14
CA TYR A 166 9.46 6.36 3.05
C TYR A 166 10.81 6.35 3.77
N GLU A 167 10.84 5.68 4.92
CA GLU A 167 12.00 5.59 5.83
C GLU A 167 12.40 4.14 6.05
N SER A 168 13.71 3.90 6.19
CA SER A 168 14.35 2.69 6.72
C SER A 168 13.85 1.33 6.19
N ARG A 169 13.30 1.28 4.97
CA ARG A 169 12.75 0.06 4.36
C ARG A 169 13.04 0.02 2.86
N PRO A 170 14.23 -0.43 2.42
CA PRO A 170 14.59 -0.42 1.00
C PRO A 170 13.65 -1.26 0.11
N ASN A 171 13.04 -2.34 0.65
CA ASN A 171 12.04 -3.14 -0.06
C ASN A 171 10.85 -2.32 -0.59
N VAL A 172 10.47 -1.23 0.09
CA VAL A 172 9.38 -0.33 -0.34
C VAL A 172 9.64 0.25 -1.73
N THR A 173 10.89 0.42 -2.15
CA THR A 173 11.26 0.82 -3.52
C THR A 173 10.66 -0.13 -4.56
N ILE A 174 10.73 -1.44 -4.32
CA ILE A 174 10.18 -2.45 -5.25
C ILE A 174 8.67 -2.57 -5.10
N GLU A 175 8.13 -2.53 -3.89
CA GLU A 175 6.68 -2.59 -3.64
C GLU A 175 5.96 -1.43 -4.34
N ALA A 176 6.44 -0.19 -4.16
CA ALA A 176 5.88 0.99 -4.83
C ALA A 176 6.04 0.94 -6.35
N ALA A 177 7.22 0.55 -6.84
CA ALA A 177 7.48 0.45 -8.28
C ALA A 177 6.60 -0.61 -8.96
N SER A 178 6.48 -1.80 -8.37
CA SER A 178 5.67 -2.89 -8.91
C SER A 178 4.19 -2.55 -8.96
N LEU A 179 3.67 -1.89 -7.92
CA LEU A 179 2.30 -1.39 -7.88
C LEU A 179 2.06 -0.26 -8.89
N ALA A 180 3.03 0.68 -9.06
CA ALA A 180 2.95 1.70 -10.09
C ALA A 180 2.87 1.08 -11.49
N ILE A 181 3.72 0.10 -11.79
CA ILE A 181 3.74 -0.59 -13.07
C ILE A 181 2.41 -1.31 -13.33
N LYS A 182 1.91 -2.09 -12.36
CA LYS A 182 0.66 -2.85 -12.53
C LYS A 182 -0.54 -1.95 -12.68
N SER A 183 -0.64 -0.90 -11.87
CA SER A 183 -1.75 0.07 -11.91
C SER A 183 -1.65 1.09 -13.06
N GLY A 184 -0.58 1.05 -13.87
CA GLY A 184 -0.38 1.97 -14.99
C GLY A 184 -0.04 3.41 -14.58
N ASN A 185 0.44 3.61 -13.36
CA ASN A 185 0.90 4.90 -12.84
C ASN A 185 2.39 5.12 -13.14
N ALA A 186 2.84 6.36 -12.96
CA ALA A 186 4.23 6.66 -12.69
C ALA A 186 4.42 6.98 -11.20
N CYS A 187 5.65 6.84 -10.68
CA CYS A 187 5.95 7.19 -9.30
C CYS A 187 7.29 7.90 -9.14
N ILE A 188 7.32 8.80 -8.15
CA ILE A 188 8.53 9.48 -7.70
C ILE A 188 8.80 9.00 -6.27
N LEU A 189 9.93 8.31 -6.10
CA LEU A 189 10.33 7.67 -4.86
C LEU A 189 11.33 8.56 -4.12
N ARG A 190 11.07 8.85 -2.84
CA ARG A 190 11.99 9.53 -1.94
C ARG A 190 12.19 8.68 -0.69
N GLY A 191 13.20 7.84 -0.69
CA GLY A 191 13.60 7.03 0.46
C GLY A 191 14.43 7.81 1.48
N GLY A 192 14.51 7.31 2.70
CA GLY A 192 15.36 7.86 3.74
C GLY A 192 16.83 7.84 3.36
N SER A 193 17.63 8.74 3.98
CA SER A 193 19.06 8.86 3.72
C SER A 193 19.84 7.63 4.14
N GLU A 194 19.34 6.90 5.11
CA GLU A 194 19.92 5.68 5.68
C GLU A 194 19.87 4.47 4.73
N ALA A 195 19.06 4.52 3.64
CA ALA A 195 18.90 3.44 2.69
C ALA A 195 19.26 3.84 1.25
N ILE A 196 20.05 4.90 1.07
CA ILE A 196 20.23 5.52 -0.25
C ILE A 196 20.91 4.61 -1.25
N ASP A 197 21.93 3.85 -0.86
CA ASP A 197 22.67 2.96 -1.76
C ASP A 197 21.81 1.77 -2.17
N SER A 198 21.10 1.15 -1.24
CA SER A 198 20.11 0.09 -1.52
C SER A 198 19.01 0.58 -2.46
N ASN A 199 18.41 1.75 -2.18
CA ASN A 199 17.34 2.31 -2.99
C ASN A 199 17.81 2.61 -4.42
N ARG A 200 19.04 3.13 -4.60
CA ARG A 200 19.64 3.37 -5.93
C ARG A 200 19.83 2.06 -6.71
N ALA A 201 20.38 1.03 -6.05
CA ALA A 201 20.58 -0.26 -6.68
C ALA A 201 19.25 -0.89 -7.12
N LEU A 202 18.23 -0.85 -6.27
CA LEU A 202 16.89 -1.36 -6.59
C LEU A 202 16.20 -0.57 -7.71
N ALA A 203 16.23 0.76 -7.67
CA ALA A 203 15.64 1.61 -8.71
C ALA A 203 16.28 1.40 -10.08
N ALA A 204 17.60 1.14 -10.14
CA ALA A 204 18.29 0.82 -11.38
C ALA A 204 17.75 -0.48 -12.02
N LEU A 205 17.47 -1.52 -11.23
CA LEU A 205 16.88 -2.78 -11.73
C LEU A 205 15.44 -2.55 -12.25
N VAL A 206 14.65 -1.70 -11.58
CA VAL A 206 13.31 -1.33 -12.04
C VAL A 206 13.39 -0.66 -13.41
N GLN A 207 14.26 0.34 -13.57
CA GLN A 207 14.43 1.04 -14.84
C GLN A 207 14.90 0.11 -15.96
N GLN A 208 15.83 -0.80 -15.66
CA GLN A 208 16.26 -1.83 -16.60
C GLN A 208 15.08 -2.72 -17.06
N ALA A 209 14.23 -3.14 -16.13
CA ALA A 209 13.05 -3.96 -16.44
C ALA A 209 12.02 -3.19 -17.30
N LEU A 210 11.77 -1.92 -17.02
CA LEU A 210 10.89 -1.05 -17.79
C LEU A 210 11.37 -0.92 -19.24
N VAL A 211 12.66 -0.60 -19.45
CA VAL A 211 13.25 -0.43 -20.77
C VAL A 211 13.20 -1.75 -21.55
N ALA A 212 13.52 -2.88 -20.92
CA ALA A 212 13.47 -4.19 -21.55
C ALA A 212 12.06 -4.57 -22.05
N ALA A 213 11.02 -4.05 -21.41
CA ALA A 213 9.62 -4.26 -21.83
C ALA A 213 9.08 -3.18 -22.79
N GLY A 214 9.88 -2.17 -23.14
CA GLY A 214 9.48 -1.05 -24.00
C GLY A 214 8.69 0.03 -23.28
N LEU A 215 8.71 0.05 -21.95
CA LEU A 215 8.07 1.08 -21.13
C LEU A 215 9.06 2.21 -20.79
N PRO A 216 8.57 3.43 -20.43
CA PRO A 216 9.45 4.55 -20.12
C PRO A 216 10.20 4.30 -18.81
N ALA A 217 11.51 4.49 -18.81
CA ALA A 217 12.33 4.41 -17.60
C ALA A 217 11.89 5.41 -16.52
N ASP A 218 11.45 6.61 -16.95
CA ASP A 218 10.96 7.68 -16.08
C ASP A 218 9.60 7.40 -15.42
N ALA A 219 8.99 6.24 -15.69
CA ALA A 219 7.80 5.81 -14.95
C ALA A 219 8.11 5.54 -13.47
N VAL A 220 9.36 5.19 -13.14
CA VAL A 220 9.81 5.05 -11.76
C VAL A 220 11.10 5.82 -11.57
N GLN A 221 11.03 6.89 -10.79
CA GLN A 221 12.17 7.76 -10.53
C GLN A 221 12.48 7.79 -9.03
N LEU A 222 13.75 7.61 -8.69
CA LEU A 222 14.25 7.78 -7.33
C LEU A 222 14.91 9.17 -7.23
N VAL A 223 14.51 9.95 -6.23
CA VAL A 223 15.17 11.21 -5.87
C VAL A 223 16.47 10.89 -5.14
N PRO A 224 17.65 11.15 -5.74
CA PRO A 224 18.93 10.66 -5.25
C PRO A 224 19.54 11.52 -4.13
N THR A 225 18.94 12.68 -3.81
CA THR A 225 19.42 13.57 -2.75
C THR A 225 18.84 13.23 -1.39
N THR A 226 19.66 13.36 -0.35
CA THR A 226 19.26 13.23 1.05
C THR A 226 18.69 14.52 1.63
N ASP A 227 18.77 15.65 0.91
CA ASP A 227 18.25 16.94 1.36
C ASP A 227 16.73 16.90 1.55
N ARG A 228 16.28 17.35 2.72
CA ARG A 228 14.87 17.41 3.09
C ARG A 228 14.07 18.45 2.28
N ALA A 229 14.74 19.41 1.64
CA ALA A 229 14.11 20.38 0.73
C ALA A 229 13.43 19.67 -0.45
N ALA A 230 13.97 18.54 -0.93
CA ALA A 230 13.37 17.73 -1.98
C ALA A 230 12.00 17.18 -1.57
N VAL A 231 11.80 16.82 -0.28
CA VAL A 231 10.50 16.42 0.25
C VAL A 231 9.51 17.58 0.18
N GLY A 232 9.92 18.77 0.64
CA GLY A 232 9.09 19.99 0.58
C GLY A 232 8.67 20.34 -0.85
N GLN A 233 9.57 20.17 -1.83
CA GLN A 233 9.22 20.37 -3.24
C GLN A 233 8.24 19.31 -3.72
N LEU A 234 8.50 18.01 -3.44
CA LEU A 234 7.65 16.89 -3.90
C LEU A 234 6.19 17.05 -3.46
N ILE A 235 5.95 17.45 -2.20
CA ILE A 235 4.60 17.60 -1.64
C ILE A 235 3.91 18.92 -2.03
N THR A 236 4.60 19.81 -2.76
CA THR A 236 4.05 21.11 -3.16
C THR A 236 3.99 21.33 -4.68
N MET A 237 4.08 20.26 -5.49
CA MET A 237 4.05 20.31 -6.95
C MET A 237 2.83 19.57 -7.56
N PRO A 238 1.57 20.04 -7.29
CA PRO A 238 0.34 19.38 -7.75
C PRO A 238 0.19 19.38 -9.28
N GLN A 239 0.94 20.21 -9.99
CA GLN A 239 0.96 20.20 -11.47
C GLN A 239 1.59 18.92 -12.04
N TYR A 240 2.38 18.19 -11.25
CA TYR A 240 3.05 16.96 -11.68
C TYR A 240 2.63 15.72 -10.88
N VAL A 241 2.26 15.88 -9.61
CA VAL A 241 1.97 14.78 -8.68
C VAL A 241 0.51 14.82 -8.26
N ASP A 242 -0.20 13.70 -8.42
CA ASP A 242 -1.63 13.58 -8.16
C ASP A 242 -1.93 13.19 -6.70
N VAL A 243 -1.04 12.42 -6.07
CA VAL A 243 -1.21 11.93 -4.69
C VAL A 243 0.15 11.68 -4.03
N ILE A 244 0.23 11.88 -2.73
CA ILE A 244 1.40 11.53 -1.89
C ILE A 244 1.04 10.35 -0.97
N ILE A 245 2.00 9.47 -0.79
CA ILE A 245 1.87 8.29 0.08
C ILE A 245 3.07 8.28 1.04
N PRO A 246 2.91 8.74 2.29
CA PRO A 246 3.96 8.68 3.29
C PRO A 246 4.03 7.31 3.97
N ARG A 247 5.26 6.82 4.23
CA ARG A 247 5.56 5.59 4.98
C ARG A 247 6.70 5.85 5.96
N GLY A 248 6.39 6.36 7.13
CA GLY A 248 7.39 6.70 8.15
C GLY A 248 6.75 6.92 9.52
N GLY A 249 7.50 7.55 10.42
CA GLY A 249 7.00 7.90 11.74
C GLY A 249 5.89 8.96 11.72
N LYS A 250 5.07 9.01 12.79
CA LYS A 250 3.92 9.90 12.95
C LYS A 250 4.23 11.35 12.60
N GLY A 251 5.36 11.91 13.08
CA GLY A 251 5.74 13.29 12.80
C GLY A 251 5.99 13.59 11.31
N LEU A 252 6.52 12.62 10.53
CA LEU A 252 6.65 12.77 9.09
C LEU A 252 5.27 12.82 8.41
N ILE A 253 4.37 11.93 8.82
CA ILE A 253 3.02 11.85 8.23
C ILE A 253 2.20 13.08 8.57
N GLU A 254 2.26 13.59 9.81
CA GLU A 254 1.60 14.82 10.24
C GLU A 254 2.11 16.03 9.43
N ARG A 255 3.43 16.18 9.31
CA ARG A 255 4.03 17.24 8.49
C ARG A 255 3.56 17.19 7.04
N ILE A 256 3.63 16.01 6.39
CA ILE A 256 3.19 15.85 5.00
C ILE A 256 1.70 16.16 4.88
N SER A 257 0.88 15.71 5.82
CA SER A 257 -0.57 15.98 5.82
C SER A 257 -0.91 17.45 5.94
N ALA A 258 -0.11 18.22 6.69
CA ALA A 258 -0.30 19.66 6.86
C ALA A 258 0.20 20.49 5.68
N GLU A 259 1.31 20.08 5.04
CA GLU A 259 2.00 20.89 4.02
C GLU A 259 1.67 20.49 2.57
N ALA A 260 1.16 19.25 2.33
CA ALA A 260 0.91 18.78 0.97
C ALA A 260 -0.19 19.57 0.26
N LYS A 261 0.04 19.88 -1.02
CA LYS A 261 -0.93 20.58 -1.89
C LYS A 261 -1.73 19.64 -2.79
N MET A 262 -1.61 18.36 -2.60
CA MET A 262 -2.38 17.31 -3.26
C MET A 262 -2.90 16.31 -2.20
N PRO A 263 -3.86 15.43 -2.53
CA PRO A 263 -4.33 14.37 -1.63
C PRO A 263 -3.19 13.51 -1.07
N VAL A 264 -3.37 13.05 0.16
CA VAL A 264 -2.43 12.16 0.87
C VAL A 264 -3.14 10.87 1.24
N ILE A 265 -2.63 9.73 0.82
CA ILE A 265 -3.10 8.40 1.27
C ILE A 265 -2.27 8.03 2.49
N LYS A 266 -2.88 7.96 3.67
CA LYS A 266 -2.16 7.79 4.94
C LYS A 266 -2.96 7.09 6.03
N HIS A 267 -2.25 6.59 7.04
CA HIS A 267 -2.73 6.41 8.40
C HIS A 267 -1.70 7.05 9.34
N LEU A 268 -2.13 7.47 10.54
CA LEU A 268 -1.25 8.10 11.52
C LEU A 268 -0.65 7.06 12.46
N ASP A 269 -1.49 6.20 13.02
CA ASP A 269 -1.16 5.14 13.97
C ASP A 269 -2.09 3.93 13.81
N GLY A 270 -1.78 2.83 14.49
CA GLY A 270 -2.48 1.57 14.41
C GLY A 270 -3.01 1.10 15.76
N ASN A 271 -3.70 1.94 16.55
CA ASN A 271 -4.38 1.46 17.76
C ASN A 271 -5.59 0.61 17.37
N CYS A 272 -5.35 -0.70 17.20
CA CYS A 272 -6.38 -1.68 16.85
C CYS A 272 -7.01 -2.29 18.09
N HIS A 273 -8.34 -2.48 18.07
CA HIS A 273 -9.08 -3.09 19.17
C HIS A 273 -9.52 -4.51 18.84
N THR A 274 -9.51 -5.37 19.86
CA THR A 274 -10.21 -6.66 19.83
C THR A 274 -11.24 -6.68 20.93
N TYR A 275 -12.52 -6.82 20.58
CA TYR A 275 -13.62 -6.93 21.50
C TYR A 275 -14.06 -8.37 21.68
N VAL A 276 -14.02 -8.89 22.90
CA VAL A 276 -14.53 -10.22 23.29
C VAL A 276 -15.94 -10.04 23.80
N ASP A 277 -16.90 -10.48 23.04
CA ASP A 277 -18.34 -10.31 23.27
C ASP A 277 -18.91 -11.38 24.23
N ASP A 278 -20.16 -11.16 24.65
CA ASP A 278 -20.99 -12.15 25.34
C ASP A 278 -22.31 -12.27 24.59
N PRO A 279 -22.54 -13.45 23.93
CA PRO A 279 -21.81 -14.72 24.03
C PRO A 279 -20.61 -14.86 23.07
N CYS A 280 -19.58 -15.58 23.49
CA CYS A 280 -18.50 -16.00 22.60
C CYS A 280 -17.97 -17.42 22.92
N ASP A 281 -17.27 -18.04 21.98
CA ASP A 281 -16.45 -19.22 22.23
C ASP A 281 -15.13 -18.77 22.87
N ILE A 282 -14.94 -19.04 24.15
CA ILE A 282 -13.78 -18.63 24.93
C ILE A 282 -12.47 -19.20 24.36
N ALA A 283 -12.47 -20.44 23.88
CA ALA A 283 -11.27 -21.07 23.34
C ALA A 283 -10.83 -20.40 22.04
N MET A 284 -11.78 -20.10 21.14
CA MET A 284 -11.56 -19.30 19.93
C MET A 284 -11.09 -17.89 20.27
N ALA A 285 -11.76 -17.23 21.23
CA ALA A 285 -11.44 -15.85 21.62
C ALA A 285 -10.00 -15.74 22.18
N VAL A 286 -9.57 -16.67 23.04
CA VAL A 286 -8.20 -16.73 23.55
C VAL A 286 -7.18 -16.91 22.43
N LYS A 287 -7.43 -17.84 21.50
CA LYS A 287 -6.56 -18.09 20.34
C LYS A 287 -6.39 -16.86 19.46
N VAL A 288 -7.50 -16.18 19.16
CA VAL A 288 -7.49 -15.00 18.28
C VAL A 288 -6.84 -13.82 18.97
N ALA A 289 -7.19 -13.52 20.22
CA ALA A 289 -6.62 -12.40 20.99
C ALA A 289 -5.10 -12.58 21.21
N ASP A 290 -4.65 -13.81 21.51
CA ASP A 290 -3.22 -14.11 21.58
C ASP A 290 -2.52 -13.83 20.26
N ASN A 291 -3.00 -14.34 19.15
CA ASN A 291 -2.40 -14.11 17.83
C ASN A 291 -2.43 -12.62 17.47
N ALA A 292 -3.53 -11.93 17.72
CA ALA A 292 -3.70 -10.52 17.39
C ALA A 292 -2.67 -9.61 18.08
N LYS A 293 -2.23 -9.94 19.30
CA LYS A 293 -1.18 -9.18 19.98
C LYS A 293 0.21 -9.75 19.79
N THR A 294 0.40 -11.06 19.92
CA THR A 294 1.73 -11.65 20.14
C THR A 294 2.38 -12.27 18.89
N GLN A 295 1.66 -12.40 17.77
CA GLN A 295 2.25 -12.90 16.53
C GLN A 295 3.39 -11.96 16.08
N LYS A 296 3.20 -10.64 16.24
CA LYS A 296 4.23 -9.61 16.07
C LYS A 296 3.73 -8.32 16.71
N TYR A 297 4.59 -7.63 17.50
CA TYR A 297 4.20 -6.41 18.24
C TYR A 297 4.28 -5.13 17.41
N SER A 298 5.20 -5.05 16.46
CA SER A 298 5.57 -3.80 15.77
C SER A 298 4.72 -3.40 14.55
N PRO A 299 3.86 -4.22 13.94
CA PRO A 299 2.98 -3.77 12.86
C PRO A 299 1.75 -3.03 13.39
N CYS A 300 1.29 -2.05 12.62
CA CYS A 300 0.13 -1.21 12.93
C CYS A 300 -1.21 -1.96 13.04
N ASN A 301 -1.28 -3.20 12.58
CA ASN A 301 -2.46 -4.09 12.69
C ASN A 301 -2.39 -5.03 13.90
N ALA A 302 -1.40 -4.87 14.81
CA ALA A 302 -1.40 -5.59 16.08
C ALA A 302 -2.48 -5.00 17.01
N THR A 303 -3.17 -5.86 17.79
CA THR A 303 -4.11 -5.39 18.79
C THR A 303 -3.35 -4.64 19.90
N GLU A 304 -3.77 -3.41 20.17
CA GLU A 304 -3.23 -2.57 21.25
C GLU A 304 -4.22 -2.45 22.41
N SER A 305 -5.53 -2.57 22.11
CA SER A 305 -6.60 -2.49 23.11
C SER A 305 -7.49 -3.74 23.07
N LEU A 306 -7.67 -4.37 24.23
CA LEU A 306 -8.52 -5.53 24.43
C LEU A 306 -9.74 -5.14 25.26
N LEU A 307 -10.93 -5.17 24.64
CA LEU A 307 -12.20 -4.94 25.32
C LEU A 307 -12.85 -6.28 25.64
N VAL A 308 -13.39 -6.44 26.83
CA VAL A 308 -13.99 -7.71 27.26
C VAL A 308 -15.36 -7.46 27.89
N ALA A 309 -16.40 -8.12 27.40
CA ALA A 309 -17.71 -8.08 28.02
C ALA A 309 -17.65 -8.68 29.44
N ARG A 310 -18.32 -8.02 30.40
CA ARG A 310 -18.31 -8.43 31.84
C ARG A 310 -18.73 -9.88 32.05
N GLY A 311 -19.71 -10.36 31.25
CA GLY A 311 -20.23 -11.70 31.40
C GLY A 311 -19.20 -12.81 31.18
N VAL A 312 -18.26 -12.57 30.26
CA VAL A 312 -17.21 -13.57 29.92
C VAL A 312 -15.85 -13.27 30.57
N ALA A 313 -15.69 -12.15 31.26
CA ALA A 313 -14.40 -11.69 31.74
C ALA A 313 -13.72 -12.68 32.69
N LYS A 314 -14.47 -13.32 33.60
CA LYS A 314 -13.94 -14.28 34.57
C LYS A 314 -13.43 -15.58 33.93
N ASP A 315 -13.97 -15.97 32.79
CA ASP A 315 -13.57 -17.16 32.05
C ASP A 315 -12.44 -16.85 31.03
N PHE A 316 -12.44 -15.69 30.45
CA PHE A 316 -11.51 -15.26 29.40
C PHE A 316 -10.19 -14.70 29.96
N LEU A 317 -10.26 -13.69 30.87
CA LEU A 317 -9.08 -12.95 31.32
C LEU A 317 -8.01 -13.81 31.99
N PRO A 318 -8.33 -14.82 32.87
CA PRO A 318 -7.30 -15.64 33.45
C PRO A 318 -6.54 -16.48 32.39
N ARG A 319 -7.22 -16.93 31.34
CA ARG A 319 -6.63 -17.74 30.27
C ARG A 319 -5.70 -16.92 29.38
N ILE A 320 -6.15 -15.76 28.89
CA ILE A 320 -5.32 -14.90 28.06
C ILE A 320 -4.19 -14.26 28.90
N GLY A 321 -4.46 -13.91 30.15
CA GLY A 321 -3.48 -13.36 31.07
C GLY A 321 -2.31 -14.31 31.34
N ALA A 322 -2.57 -15.60 31.48
CA ALA A 322 -1.52 -16.61 31.61
C ALA A 322 -0.62 -16.71 30.36
N ILE A 323 -1.21 -16.59 29.17
CA ILE A 323 -0.46 -16.59 27.90
C ILE A 323 0.38 -15.30 27.80
N TYR A 324 -0.20 -14.16 28.10
CA TYR A 324 0.50 -12.87 28.08
C TYR A 324 1.62 -12.80 29.10
N ALA A 325 1.40 -13.32 30.31
CA ALA A 325 2.45 -13.44 31.34
C ALA A 325 3.62 -14.30 30.84
N ALA A 326 3.36 -15.44 30.26
CA ALA A 326 4.38 -16.35 29.71
C ALA A 326 5.18 -15.72 28.55
N LYS A 327 4.59 -14.75 27.81
CA LYS A 327 5.21 -14.01 26.70
C LYS A 327 5.77 -12.65 27.09
N GLY A 328 5.71 -12.28 28.38
CA GLY A 328 6.21 -11.00 28.89
C GLY A 328 5.43 -9.79 28.42
N VAL A 329 4.13 -9.94 28.15
CA VAL A 329 3.25 -8.84 27.78
C VAL A 329 2.72 -8.14 29.03
N GLU A 330 2.98 -6.83 29.14
CA GLU A 330 2.40 -5.96 30.16
C GLU A 330 0.92 -5.69 29.83
N MET A 331 0.05 -5.84 30.82
CA MET A 331 -1.38 -5.58 30.70
C MET A 331 -1.76 -4.34 31.50
N ARG A 332 -2.20 -3.27 30.82
CA ARG A 332 -2.67 -2.03 31.47
C ARG A 332 -4.19 -2.09 31.58
N GLY A 333 -4.67 -2.36 32.80
CA GLY A 333 -6.07 -2.69 33.03
C GLY A 333 -6.89 -1.55 33.63
N CYS A 334 -8.20 -1.51 33.32
CA CYS A 334 -9.15 -0.82 34.18
C CYS A 334 -9.23 -1.51 35.55
N PRO A 335 -9.75 -0.87 36.62
CA PRO A 335 -9.72 -1.45 37.96
C PRO A 335 -10.28 -2.88 38.07
N GLU A 336 -11.33 -3.18 37.36
CA GLU A 336 -11.98 -4.48 37.37
C GLU A 336 -11.17 -5.56 36.60
N ALA A 337 -10.56 -5.20 35.46
CA ALA A 337 -9.66 -6.07 34.72
C ALA A 337 -8.42 -6.40 35.57
N MET A 338 -7.87 -5.39 36.23
CA MET A 338 -6.74 -5.56 37.14
C MET A 338 -7.05 -6.55 38.27
N ALA A 339 -8.23 -6.46 38.89
CA ALA A 339 -8.63 -7.35 39.97
C ALA A 339 -8.63 -8.83 39.56
N ILE A 340 -8.99 -9.12 38.29
CA ILE A 340 -8.95 -10.48 37.76
C ILE A 340 -7.54 -10.89 37.35
N LEU A 341 -6.82 -10.03 36.63
CA LEU A 341 -5.51 -10.33 36.07
C LEU A 341 -4.40 -10.41 37.14
N ALA A 342 -4.51 -9.65 38.22
CA ALA A 342 -3.57 -9.71 39.37
C ALA A 342 -3.52 -11.09 40.06
N ALA A 343 -4.57 -11.92 39.90
CA ALA A 343 -4.60 -13.28 40.41
C ALA A 343 -3.85 -14.28 39.50
N VAL A 344 -3.43 -13.85 38.30
CA VAL A 344 -2.71 -14.72 37.34
C VAL A 344 -1.22 -14.76 37.71
N PRO A 345 -0.63 -15.93 37.94
CA PRO A 345 0.78 -16.03 38.30
C PRO A 345 1.71 -15.46 37.21
N GLY A 346 2.62 -14.60 37.62
CA GLY A 346 3.62 -13.98 36.75
C GLY A 346 3.07 -12.87 35.83
N ALA A 347 1.80 -12.50 35.94
CA ALA A 347 1.22 -11.41 35.15
C ALA A 347 1.82 -10.05 35.56
N GLN A 348 2.23 -9.28 34.55
CA GLN A 348 2.63 -7.89 34.71
C GLN A 348 1.40 -7.00 34.46
N VAL A 349 0.80 -6.49 35.55
CA VAL A 349 -0.46 -5.75 35.48
C VAL A 349 -0.27 -4.37 36.10
N THR A 350 -0.62 -3.32 35.38
CA THR A 350 -0.57 -1.93 35.83
C THR A 350 -1.90 -1.23 35.58
N ALA A 351 -2.15 -0.12 36.23
CA ALA A 351 -3.37 0.65 36.02
C ALA A 351 -3.28 1.40 34.68
N ALA A 352 -4.32 1.26 33.86
CA ALA A 352 -4.46 2.04 32.65
C ALA A 352 -4.82 3.50 32.97
N THR A 353 -4.27 4.42 32.21
CA THR A 353 -4.63 5.84 32.17
C THR A 353 -5.55 6.10 30.97
N GLU A 354 -6.12 7.31 30.88
CA GLU A 354 -6.95 7.68 29.72
C GLU A 354 -6.18 7.61 28.39
N GLN A 355 -4.88 7.90 28.42
CA GLN A 355 -4.01 7.83 27.23
C GLN A 355 -3.84 6.39 26.73
N ASP A 356 -3.82 5.40 27.61
CA ASP A 356 -3.64 4.00 27.24
C ASP A 356 -4.73 3.46 26.30
N TRP A 357 -5.92 4.08 26.30
CA TRP A 357 -7.02 3.70 25.42
C TRP A 357 -6.78 4.08 23.95
N SER A 358 -5.92 5.07 23.69
CA SER A 358 -5.59 5.56 22.34
C SER A 358 -4.13 5.32 21.95
N GLU A 359 -3.34 4.65 22.79
CA GLU A 359 -1.91 4.47 22.54
C GLU A 359 -1.61 3.31 21.59
N GLU A 360 -0.75 3.56 20.61
CA GLU A 360 -0.10 2.53 19.79
C GLU A 360 1.25 2.20 20.43
N TYR A 361 1.33 1.14 21.23
CA TYR A 361 2.54 0.78 21.98
C TYR A 361 3.68 0.25 21.08
N LEU A 362 3.37 -0.49 20.03
CA LEU A 362 4.33 -1.19 19.16
C LEU A 362 5.31 -2.09 19.97
N ALA A 363 4.87 -2.55 21.13
CA ALA A 363 5.63 -3.23 22.17
C ALA A 363 4.81 -4.37 22.79
N PRO A 364 5.39 -5.25 23.61
CA PRO A 364 4.64 -6.26 24.35
C PRO A 364 3.83 -5.60 25.51
N ILE A 365 2.92 -4.69 25.17
CA ILE A 365 2.02 -3.99 26.07
C ILE A 365 0.63 -4.01 25.43
N VAL A 366 -0.43 -4.21 26.24
CA VAL A 366 -1.83 -4.16 25.79
C VAL A 366 -2.70 -3.49 26.85
N SER A 367 -3.58 -2.59 26.43
CA SER A 367 -4.62 -2.07 27.32
C SER A 367 -5.79 -3.04 27.43
N VAL A 368 -6.39 -3.19 28.62
CA VAL A 368 -7.49 -4.13 28.89
C VAL A 368 -8.62 -3.42 29.63
N LYS A 369 -9.79 -3.38 29.02
CA LYS A 369 -10.98 -2.75 29.62
C LYS A 369 -12.17 -3.70 29.64
N LEU A 370 -12.87 -3.78 30.77
CA LEU A 370 -14.19 -4.38 30.83
C LEU A 370 -15.25 -3.40 30.37
N VAL A 371 -16.18 -3.91 29.59
CA VAL A 371 -17.33 -3.16 29.07
C VAL A 371 -18.64 -3.87 29.41
N ASP A 372 -19.72 -3.11 29.56
CA ASP A 372 -21.05 -3.67 29.90
C ASP A 372 -21.65 -4.49 28.76
N GLY A 373 -21.19 -4.29 27.53
CA GLY A 373 -21.61 -5.00 26.33
C GLY A 373 -21.30 -4.25 25.06
N MET A 374 -22.02 -4.62 24.00
CA MET A 374 -21.78 -4.13 22.63
C MET A 374 -21.84 -2.60 22.51
N ASP A 375 -22.78 -1.94 23.14
CA ASP A 375 -22.97 -0.49 23.02
C ASP A 375 -21.75 0.27 23.55
N GLU A 376 -21.25 -0.13 24.75
CA GLU A 376 -20.07 0.49 25.31
C GLU A 376 -18.80 0.14 24.50
N ALA A 377 -18.70 -1.10 24.00
CA ALA A 377 -17.57 -1.51 23.15
C ALA A 377 -17.49 -0.67 21.87
N ILE A 378 -18.60 -0.52 21.15
CA ILE A 378 -18.67 0.30 19.93
C ILE A 378 -18.37 1.76 20.22
N ALA A 379 -18.95 2.32 21.30
CA ALA A 379 -18.69 3.70 21.71
C ALA A 379 -17.21 3.92 22.05
N HIS A 380 -16.58 2.98 22.75
CA HIS A 380 -15.16 3.02 23.08
C HIS A 380 -14.29 2.96 21.83
N ILE A 381 -14.53 1.98 20.95
CA ILE A 381 -13.78 1.83 19.70
C ILE A 381 -13.89 3.09 18.85
N ASN A 382 -15.10 3.59 18.59
CA ASN A 382 -15.31 4.78 17.77
C ASN A 382 -14.68 6.05 18.37
N ARG A 383 -14.42 6.09 19.69
CA ARG A 383 -13.76 7.20 20.35
C ARG A 383 -12.23 7.10 20.36
N TYR A 384 -11.67 5.90 20.56
CA TYR A 384 -10.25 5.74 20.87
C TYR A 384 -9.46 5.00 19.80
N SER A 385 -10.12 4.24 18.91
CA SER A 385 -9.44 3.55 17.80
C SER A 385 -8.82 4.55 16.83
N SER A 386 -7.71 4.17 16.26
CA SER A 386 -7.11 4.86 15.11
C SER A 386 -7.92 4.70 13.81
N HIS A 387 -9.05 3.98 13.86
CA HIS A 387 -9.84 3.57 12.69
C HIS A 387 -9.08 2.71 11.67
N HIS A 388 -8.02 2.04 12.13
CA HIS A 388 -7.22 1.15 11.29
C HIS A 388 -7.90 -0.22 11.15
N THR A 389 -7.94 -1.01 12.22
CA THR A 389 -8.51 -2.36 12.21
C THR A 389 -9.07 -2.72 13.57
N ASP A 390 -10.35 -3.10 13.61
CA ASP A 390 -11.00 -3.51 14.85
C ASP A 390 -11.76 -4.82 14.66
N ALA A 391 -11.76 -5.68 15.68
CA ALA A 391 -12.33 -7.02 15.62
C ALA A 391 -13.33 -7.28 16.75
N ILE A 392 -14.37 -8.05 16.46
CA ILE A 392 -15.27 -8.68 17.44
C ILE A 392 -15.09 -10.19 17.45
N LEU A 393 -15.10 -10.77 18.63
CA LEU A 393 -15.09 -12.22 18.86
C LEU A 393 -16.44 -12.59 19.49
N THR A 394 -17.33 -13.20 18.72
CA THR A 394 -18.69 -13.46 19.11
C THR A 394 -19.25 -14.74 18.48
N THR A 395 -20.23 -15.36 19.12
CA THR A 395 -21.06 -16.40 18.52
C THR A 395 -22.45 -15.90 18.12
N ASP A 396 -22.78 -14.64 18.42
CA ASP A 396 -24.04 -14.02 18.04
C ASP A 396 -23.94 -13.35 16.66
N HIS A 397 -24.75 -13.83 15.72
CA HIS A 397 -24.78 -13.29 14.36
C HIS A 397 -25.31 -11.85 14.31
N VAL A 398 -26.25 -11.49 15.16
CA VAL A 398 -26.84 -10.13 15.19
C VAL A 398 -25.78 -9.14 15.70
N HIS A 399 -25.03 -9.51 16.74
CA HIS A 399 -23.90 -8.73 17.24
C HIS A 399 -22.83 -8.55 16.18
N ALA A 400 -22.45 -9.61 15.48
CA ALA A 400 -21.49 -9.55 14.39
C ALA A 400 -21.91 -8.56 13.29
N GLN A 401 -23.17 -8.66 12.81
CA GLN A 401 -23.69 -7.76 11.78
C GLN A 401 -23.79 -6.32 12.24
N ARG A 402 -24.14 -6.10 13.51
CA ARG A 402 -24.21 -4.79 14.11
C ARG A 402 -22.81 -4.15 14.22
N PHE A 403 -21.83 -4.90 14.70
CA PHE A 403 -20.44 -4.46 14.82
C PHE A 403 -19.85 -4.04 13.46
N LEU A 404 -20.09 -4.84 12.41
CA LEU A 404 -19.65 -4.51 11.04
C LEU A 404 -20.22 -3.19 10.51
N ARG A 405 -21.42 -2.78 10.96
CA ARG A 405 -22.08 -1.54 10.50
C ARG A 405 -21.71 -0.32 11.33
N GLU A 406 -21.53 -0.51 12.64
CA GLU A 406 -21.46 0.60 13.61
C GLU A 406 -20.03 0.97 13.98
N VAL A 407 -19.05 0.05 13.80
CA VAL A 407 -17.61 0.37 13.98
C VAL A 407 -17.07 0.97 12.70
N ASP A 408 -16.56 2.20 12.83
CA ASP A 408 -16.11 3.00 11.68
C ASP A 408 -14.59 2.87 11.48
N SER A 409 -14.12 1.66 11.14
CA SER A 409 -12.72 1.37 10.87
C SER A 409 -12.47 0.93 9.44
N ALA A 410 -11.23 1.06 8.97
CA ALA A 410 -10.86 0.71 7.61
C ALA A 410 -10.96 -0.80 7.35
N SER A 411 -10.71 -1.61 8.38
CA SER A 411 -10.98 -3.03 8.39
C SER A 411 -11.77 -3.39 9.65
N VAL A 412 -12.89 -4.08 9.50
CA VAL A 412 -13.71 -4.57 10.61
C VAL A 412 -13.85 -6.07 10.49
N MET A 413 -13.49 -6.82 11.53
CA MET A 413 -13.35 -8.27 11.49
C MET A 413 -14.31 -8.96 12.46
N VAL A 414 -14.77 -10.14 12.08
CA VAL A 414 -15.55 -11.04 12.94
C VAL A 414 -14.78 -12.34 13.09
N ASN A 415 -14.47 -12.74 14.33
CA ASN A 415 -13.81 -14.00 14.68
C ASN A 415 -12.46 -14.21 13.98
N ALA A 416 -11.75 -13.13 13.68
CA ALA A 416 -10.45 -13.15 13.03
C ALA A 416 -9.48 -12.19 13.73
N SER A 417 -8.20 -12.53 13.68
CA SER A 417 -7.12 -11.71 14.21
C SER A 417 -6.95 -10.43 13.40
N THR A 418 -6.77 -9.28 14.06
CA THR A 418 -6.46 -8.00 13.41
C THR A 418 -5.21 -8.07 12.53
N ARG A 419 -4.32 -9.04 12.78
CA ARG A 419 -3.11 -9.30 11.99
C ARG A 419 -3.38 -9.68 10.53
N PHE A 420 -4.60 -10.08 10.19
CA PHE A 420 -5.01 -10.31 8.80
C PHE A 420 -5.23 -9.03 7.98
N ALA A 421 -5.22 -7.84 8.58
CA ALA A 421 -5.30 -6.57 7.84
C ALA A 421 -3.98 -6.28 7.10
N ASP A 422 -3.74 -7.01 6.03
CA ASP A 422 -2.52 -7.04 5.25
C ASP A 422 -2.84 -7.30 3.78
N GLY A 423 -2.14 -6.63 2.86
CA GLY A 423 -2.43 -6.73 1.43
C GLY A 423 -2.24 -8.12 0.83
N PHE A 424 -1.31 -8.94 1.35
CA PHE A 424 -1.15 -10.33 0.91
C PHE A 424 -2.31 -11.20 1.41
N GLU A 425 -2.67 -11.06 2.68
CA GLU A 425 -3.77 -11.82 3.30
C GLU A 425 -5.13 -11.47 2.66
N TYR A 426 -5.29 -10.21 2.22
CA TYR A 426 -6.50 -9.77 1.51
C TYR A 426 -6.50 -10.12 0.01
N GLY A 427 -5.43 -10.75 -0.50
CA GLY A 427 -5.32 -11.15 -1.90
C GLY A 427 -5.03 -9.99 -2.85
N LEU A 428 -4.48 -8.87 -2.35
CA LEU A 428 -4.13 -7.71 -3.16
C LEU A 428 -2.76 -7.84 -3.84
N GLY A 429 -2.04 -8.92 -3.60
CA GLY A 429 -0.71 -9.23 -4.14
C GLY A 429 0.43 -8.39 -3.54
N ALA A 430 0.19 -7.11 -3.32
CA ALA A 430 1.07 -6.17 -2.62
C ALA A 430 0.25 -5.01 -2.08
N GLU A 431 0.79 -4.28 -1.09
CA GLU A 431 0.20 -3.04 -0.61
C GLU A 431 1.24 -1.91 -0.62
N ILE A 432 0.80 -0.71 -0.99
CA ILE A 432 1.66 0.47 -0.92
C ILE A 432 1.61 1.12 0.46
N GLY A 433 0.58 0.82 1.22
CA GLY A 433 0.30 1.30 2.56
C GLY A 433 -1.14 1.01 2.94
N ILE A 434 -1.51 1.47 4.13
CA ILE A 434 -2.88 1.38 4.63
C ILE A 434 -3.42 2.80 4.71
N SER A 435 -4.70 2.98 4.44
CA SER A 435 -5.38 4.27 4.56
C SER A 435 -6.54 4.16 5.54
N THR A 436 -6.63 5.12 6.45
CA THR A 436 -7.80 5.30 7.32
C THR A 436 -8.73 6.39 6.82
N ASP A 437 -8.33 7.12 5.77
CA ASP A 437 -9.15 8.15 5.13
C ASP A 437 -10.37 7.53 4.41
N LYS A 438 -11.49 8.28 4.34
CA LYS A 438 -12.75 7.81 3.74
C LYS A 438 -12.95 8.27 2.29
N PHE A 439 -12.17 9.26 1.85
CA PHE A 439 -12.44 9.97 0.61
C PHE A 439 -12.04 9.19 -0.65
N HIS A 440 -11.06 8.30 -0.59
CA HIS A 440 -10.59 7.50 -1.73
C HIS A 440 -10.43 6.02 -1.35
N ALA A 441 -9.20 5.51 -1.27
CA ALA A 441 -8.92 4.16 -0.80
C ALA A 441 -8.94 4.10 0.73
N ARG A 442 -9.54 3.05 1.31
CA ARG A 442 -9.61 2.80 2.74
C ARG A 442 -9.20 1.36 3.03
N GLY A 443 -8.37 1.13 4.06
CA GLY A 443 -7.74 -0.16 4.34
C GLY A 443 -6.42 -0.35 3.59
N PRO A 444 -5.94 -1.58 3.44
CA PRO A 444 -4.76 -1.91 2.64
C PRO A 444 -4.92 -1.44 1.19
N VAL A 445 -3.97 -0.66 0.68
CA VAL A 445 -4.04 -0.02 -0.64
C VAL A 445 -3.22 -0.83 -1.64
N GLY A 446 -3.89 -1.64 -2.43
CA GLY A 446 -3.33 -2.41 -3.54
C GLY A 446 -3.49 -1.72 -4.89
N VAL A 447 -3.48 -2.51 -5.98
CA VAL A 447 -3.54 -2.02 -7.37
C VAL A 447 -4.78 -1.15 -7.61
N GLU A 448 -5.97 -1.59 -7.17
CA GLU A 448 -7.22 -0.84 -7.39
C GLU A 448 -7.26 0.49 -6.65
N GLY A 449 -6.69 0.56 -5.43
CA GLY A 449 -6.59 1.78 -4.65
C GLY A 449 -5.69 2.85 -5.30
N LEU A 450 -4.85 2.47 -6.27
CA LEU A 450 -4.03 3.38 -7.08
C LEU A 450 -4.72 3.78 -8.41
N THR A 451 -6.03 3.60 -8.50
CA THR A 451 -6.83 3.89 -9.68
C THR A 451 -8.03 4.78 -9.35
N SER A 452 -8.64 5.35 -10.38
CA SER A 452 -9.89 6.10 -10.30
C SER A 452 -10.85 5.65 -11.40
N LEU A 453 -12.08 6.13 -11.35
CA LEU A 453 -13.10 5.86 -12.36
C LEU A 453 -13.42 7.14 -13.14
N LYS A 454 -13.40 7.05 -14.47
CA LYS A 454 -13.92 8.11 -15.34
C LYS A 454 -15.19 7.65 -16.05
N TYR A 455 -16.08 8.57 -16.34
CA TYR A 455 -17.25 8.25 -17.16
C TYR A 455 -16.84 8.04 -18.61
N VAL A 456 -17.45 7.02 -19.23
CA VAL A 456 -17.42 6.79 -20.69
C VAL A 456 -18.83 6.85 -21.22
N VAL A 457 -19.00 7.56 -22.32
CA VAL A 457 -20.31 7.78 -22.97
C VAL A 457 -20.19 7.31 -24.41
N LEU A 458 -21.10 6.40 -24.80
CA LEU A 458 -21.20 5.88 -26.15
C LEU A 458 -22.53 6.38 -26.73
N GLY A 459 -22.49 6.92 -27.94
CA GLY A 459 -23.64 7.44 -28.67
C GLY A 459 -23.50 7.19 -30.17
N GLU A 460 -24.57 7.43 -30.88
CA GLU A 460 -24.70 7.30 -32.36
C GLU A 460 -25.00 8.66 -33.02
N GLY A 461 -24.71 9.76 -32.30
CA GLY A 461 -24.98 11.11 -32.76
C GLY A 461 -26.08 11.83 -31.99
N GLU A 462 -26.48 11.29 -30.82
CA GLU A 462 -27.47 11.92 -29.94
C GLU A 462 -27.00 13.31 -29.50
N ILE A 463 -27.93 14.25 -29.50
CA ILE A 463 -27.73 15.62 -29.05
C ILE A 463 -28.62 15.90 -27.82
N ARG A 464 -28.19 16.84 -27.01
CA ARG A 464 -29.01 17.32 -25.89
C ARG A 464 -30.04 18.33 -26.42
N GLY A 465 -31.32 18.01 -26.21
CA GLY A 465 -32.44 18.93 -26.51
C GLY A 465 -32.59 20.02 -25.46
#